data_3a968cbe7c721380ffb8526f402dacd4
#
_entry.id   3a968cbe7c721380ffb8526f402dacd4
#
_cell.length_a   1.000
_cell.length_b   1.000
_cell.length_c   1.000
_cell.angle_alpha   90.00
_cell.angle_beta   90.00
_cell.angle_gamma   90.00
#
_symmetry.space_group_name_H-M   'P 1'
#
loop_
_entity.id
_entity.type
_entity.pdbx_description
1 polymer ?
#
loop_
_entity_poly.entity_id
_entity_poly.type
_entity_poly.pdbx_seq_one_letter_code
_entity_poly.pdbx_strand_id
1 'polypeptide(L)'
;MRAFEETHGIDLPTQYRSFVADVGNGRAGPCHGLMPLTVPRPEAGEEWAVDDEWEQDRRLGRLAQPFPLTEPLPGRINPLTDALPQGTLMLAEHGCGIFIRLILNGPRTGEIWQIDPDWGGFVPVSPDFRTWYTDWLESP
;
A
#
# COMPACT_ATOMS: atom_id res chain seq x y z
N MET A 1 -9.35 12.19 4.82
CA MET A 1 -9.54 10.97 3.99
C MET A 1 -10.48 11.17 2.82
N ARG A 2 -11.62 11.78 3.05
CA ARG A 2 -12.55 12.03 1.95
C ARG A 2 -11.93 12.87 0.84
N ALA A 3 -11.13 13.88 1.19
CA ALA A 3 -10.41 14.70 0.22
C ALA A 3 -9.41 13.87 -0.61
N PHE A 4 -8.72 12.93 0.03
CA PHE A 4 -7.83 12.02 -0.67
C PHE A 4 -8.60 11.12 -1.66
N GLU A 5 -9.71 10.55 -1.21
CA GLU A 5 -10.55 9.70 -2.04
C GLU A 5 -11.11 10.47 -3.25
N GLU A 6 -11.57 11.69 -3.03
CA GLU A 6 -12.10 12.55 -4.10
C GLU A 6 -11.01 12.96 -5.09
N THR A 7 -9.82 13.32 -4.60
CA THR A 7 -8.69 13.71 -5.45
C THR A 7 -8.26 12.57 -6.38
N HIS A 8 -8.26 11.34 -5.88
CA HIS A 8 -7.77 10.18 -6.62
C HIS A 8 -8.87 9.34 -7.28
N GLY A 9 -10.14 9.69 -7.07
CA GLY A 9 -11.27 8.99 -7.67
C GLY A 9 -11.44 7.56 -7.18
N ILE A 10 -11.22 7.33 -5.89
CA ILE A 10 -11.26 6.00 -5.27
C ILE A 10 -12.11 5.98 -4.01
N ASP A 11 -12.47 4.76 -3.59
CA ASP A 11 -12.98 4.49 -2.26
C ASP A 11 -11.97 3.57 -1.56
N LEU A 12 -11.44 4.02 -0.42
CA LEU A 12 -10.52 3.19 0.36
C LEU A 12 -11.28 2.01 0.97
N PRO A 13 -10.69 0.81 1.02
CA PRO A 13 -11.28 -0.31 1.74
C PRO A 13 -11.64 0.11 3.17
N THR A 14 -12.82 -0.28 3.62
CA THR A 14 -13.39 0.18 4.89
C THR A 14 -12.48 -0.05 6.08
N GLN A 15 -11.83 -1.21 6.15
CA GLN A 15 -10.92 -1.55 7.24
C GLN A 15 -9.73 -0.60 7.31
N TYR A 16 -9.13 -0.27 6.17
CA TYR A 16 -8.01 0.65 6.12
C TYR A 16 -8.45 2.08 6.42
N ARG A 17 -9.59 2.50 5.88
CA ARG A 17 -10.18 3.81 6.17
C ARG A 17 -10.41 4.00 7.66
N SER A 18 -11.00 3.01 8.32
CA SER A 18 -11.25 3.04 9.76
C SER A 18 -9.96 3.12 10.55
N PHE A 19 -8.95 2.37 10.13
CA PHE A 19 -7.64 2.41 10.78
C PHE A 19 -7.01 3.81 10.72
N VAL A 20 -6.98 4.42 9.55
CA VAL A 20 -6.41 5.76 9.39
C VAL A 20 -7.17 6.79 10.20
N ALA A 21 -8.51 6.67 10.25
CA ALA A 21 -9.35 7.59 11.00
C ALA A 21 -9.21 7.46 12.52
N ASP A 22 -9.16 6.23 13.01
CA ASP A 22 -9.31 5.94 14.44
C ASP A 22 -7.98 5.62 15.14
N VAL A 23 -7.01 5.07 14.43
CA VAL A 23 -5.72 4.67 14.99
C VAL A 23 -4.61 5.65 14.63
N GLY A 24 -4.43 5.92 13.35
CA GLY A 24 -3.41 6.90 12.94
C GLY A 24 -3.02 6.83 11.48
N ASN A 25 -2.42 7.94 11.05
CA ASN A 25 -1.93 8.14 9.68
C ASN A 25 -0.46 7.69 9.60
N GLY A 26 -0.25 6.38 9.46
CA GLY A 26 1.09 5.79 9.53
C GLY A 26 1.56 5.64 10.97
N ARG A 27 1.92 4.46 11.37
CA ARG A 27 2.34 4.17 12.73
C ARG A 27 3.15 2.88 12.74
N ALA A 28 3.49 2.43 13.93
CA ALA A 28 4.09 1.12 14.11
C ALA A 28 3.23 0.05 13.43
N GLY A 29 3.88 -0.85 12.71
CA GLY A 29 3.21 -1.90 11.95
C GLY A 29 4.22 -2.86 11.37
N PRO A 30 3.75 -3.83 10.57
CA PRO A 30 4.61 -4.81 9.92
C PRO A 30 5.77 -4.17 9.16
N CYS A 31 6.84 -4.94 8.99
CA CYS A 31 8.05 -4.50 8.30
C CYS A 31 8.71 -3.31 9.03
N HIS A 32 8.95 -2.21 8.34
CA HIS A 32 9.53 -1.01 8.92
C HIS A 32 8.50 0.01 9.40
N GLY A 33 7.26 -0.43 9.58
CA GLY A 33 6.15 0.41 9.98
C GLY A 33 5.27 0.81 8.80
N LEU A 34 4.10 1.34 9.10
CA LEU A 34 3.14 1.75 8.09
C LEU A 34 3.50 3.12 7.51
N MET A 35 3.43 3.23 6.18
CA MET A 35 3.53 4.51 5.51
C MET A 35 2.27 5.33 5.73
N PRO A 36 2.39 6.67 5.86
CA PRO A 36 1.21 7.52 6.03
C PRO A 36 0.39 7.58 4.73
N LEU A 37 -0.92 7.71 4.87
CA LEU A 37 -1.79 7.93 3.72
C LEU A 37 -1.55 9.31 3.10
N THR A 38 -1.46 10.31 3.95
CA THR A 38 -1.20 11.71 3.56
C THR A 38 0.07 12.20 4.22
N VAL A 39 0.67 13.25 3.65
CA VAL A 39 1.88 13.85 4.24
C VAL A 39 1.58 14.31 5.66
N PRO A 40 2.33 13.80 6.67
CA PRO A 40 2.15 14.28 8.04
C PRO A 40 2.53 15.75 8.15
N ARG A 41 1.91 16.47 9.09
CA ARG A 41 2.37 17.81 9.41
C ARG A 41 3.76 17.71 10.04
N PRO A 42 4.78 18.36 9.48
CA PRO A 42 6.07 18.37 10.13
C PRO A 42 5.97 19.08 11.47
N GLU A 43 6.44 18.45 12.52
CA GLU A 43 6.70 19.16 13.76
C GLU A 43 7.89 20.09 13.55
N ALA A 44 8.02 21.14 14.38
CA ALA A 44 9.04 22.14 14.18
C ALA A 44 10.46 21.52 14.12
N GLY A 45 11.09 21.64 12.96
CA GLY A 45 12.45 21.15 12.73
C GLY A 45 12.56 19.75 12.12
N GLU A 46 11.45 19.09 11.87
CA GLU A 46 11.44 17.78 11.21
C GLU A 46 11.06 17.90 9.74
N GLU A 47 11.88 17.34 8.87
CA GLU A 47 11.52 17.15 7.47
C GLU A 47 11.12 15.69 7.26
N TRP A 48 9.97 15.48 6.65
CA TRP A 48 9.55 14.13 6.31
C TRP A 48 10.14 13.72 4.97
N ALA A 49 10.93 12.66 4.97
CA ALA A 49 11.52 12.13 3.75
C ALA A 49 10.47 11.33 2.98
N VAL A 50 10.22 11.72 1.74
CA VAL A 50 9.25 11.08 0.87
C VAL A 50 9.93 9.97 0.08
N ASP A 51 9.38 8.76 0.14
CA ASP A 51 9.80 7.64 -0.68
C ASP A 51 9.26 7.79 -2.11
N ASP A 52 10.08 7.49 -3.11
CA ASP A 52 9.68 7.62 -4.52
C ASP A 52 8.46 6.75 -4.86
N GLU A 53 8.38 5.54 -4.33
CA GLU A 53 7.24 4.65 -4.53
C GLU A 53 5.97 5.23 -3.92
N TRP A 54 6.09 5.85 -2.76
CA TRP A 54 4.99 6.53 -2.11
C TRP A 54 4.46 7.68 -2.97
N GLU A 55 5.34 8.49 -3.54
CA GLU A 55 4.98 9.60 -4.42
C GLU A 55 4.34 9.12 -5.72
N GLN A 56 4.87 8.06 -6.30
CA GLN A 56 4.35 7.51 -7.56
C GLN A 56 2.89 7.09 -7.42
N ASP A 57 2.52 6.49 -6.29
CA ASP A 57 1.13 6.09 -6.03
C ASP A 57 0.19 7.30 -6.08
N ARG A 58 0.67 8.49 -5.71
CA ARG A 58 -0.15 9.69 -5.62
C ARG A 58 -0.23 10.49 -6.93
N ARG A 59 0.31 9.99 -8.01
CA ARG A 59 0.09 10.58 -9.32
C ARG A 59 -1.38 10.47 -9.70
N LEU A 60 -1.91 11.57 -10.24
CA LEU A 60 -3.34 11.62 -10.60
C LEU A 60 -3.73 10.48 -11.54
N GLY A 61 -4.80 9.80 -11.23
CA GLY A 61 -5.36 8.72 -12.02
C GLY A 61 -4.76 7.35 -11.75
N ARG A 62 -3.62 7.26 -11.08
CA ARG A 62 -2.95 5.98 -10.87
C ARG A 62 -3.71 5.03 -9.94
N LEU A 63 -4.20 5.56 -8.82
CA LEU A 63 -4.93 4.74 -7.85
C LEU A 63 -6.30 4.29 -8.37
N ALA A 64 -6.89 5.05 -9.28
CA ALA A 64 -8.18 4.72 -9.87
C ALA A 64 -8.09 3.68 -11.00
N GLN A 65 -6.89 3.35 -11.47
CA GLN A 65 -6.70 2.31 -12.47
C GLN A 65 -6.97 0.93 -11.87
N PRO A 66 -7.53 0.00 -12.66
CA PRO A 66 -7.72 -1.36 -12.15
C PRO A 66 -6.38 -2.05 -11.90
N PHE A 67 -6.31 -2.80 -10.80
CA PHE A 67 -5.18 -3.66 -10.53
C PHE A 67 -5.13 -4.77 -11.58
N PRO A 68 -4.02 -4.92 -12.31
CA PRO A 68 -3.99 -5.79 -13.50
C PRO A 68 -3.98 -7.28 -13.21
N LEU A 69 -3.63 -7.70 -11.98
CA LEU A 69 -3.50 -9.12 -11.68
C LEU A 69 -4.77 -9.67 -11.05
N THR A 70 -5.19 -10.84 -11.50
CA THR A 70 -6.25 -11.63 -10.89
C THR A 70 -5.68 -12.87 -10.21
N GLU A 71 -4.45 -13.22 -10.52
CA GLU A 71 -3.73 -14.37 -9.96
C GLU A 71 -2.31 -13.97 -9.57
N PRO A 72 -1.67 -14.70 -8.65
CA PRO A 72 -0.28 -14.44 -8.29
C PRO A 72 0.65 -14.50 -9.49
N LEU A 73 1.63 -13.63 -9.52
CA LEU A 73 2.68 -13.59 -10.52
C LEU A 73 4.03 -13.84 -9.81
N PRO A 74 4.40 -15.11 -9.58
CA PRO A 74 5.63 -15.43 -8.86
C PRO A 74 6.86 -15.25 -9.75
N GLY A 75 8.01 -15.09 -9.10
CA GLY A 75 9.27 -15.00 -9.78
C GLY A 75 9.66 -13.56 -10.16
N ARG A 76 10.68 -13.44 -10.97
CA ARG A 76 11.21 -12.14 -11.37
C ARG A 76 10.22 -11.38 -12.25
N ILE A 77 9.97 -10.12 -11.91
CA ILE A 77 9.05 -9.25 -12.65
C ILE A 77 9.70 -7.89 -12.91
N ASN A 78 9.15 -7.16 -13.88
CA ASN A 78 9.54 -5.76 -14.12
C ASN A 78 8.32 -4.85 -13.90
N PRO A 79 8.17 -4.27 -12.69
CA PRO A 79 7.00 -3.45 -12.38
C PRO A 79 6.85 -2.20 -13.26
N LEU A 80 7.97 -1.66 -13.74
CA LEU A 80 7.95 -0.44 -14.54
C LEU A 80 7.37 -0.67 -15.94
N THR A 81 7.70 -1.82 -16.55
CA THR A 81 7.22 -2.18 -17.87
C THR A 81 5.76 -2.56 -17.87
N ASP A 82 5.34 -3.26 -16.82
CA ASP A 82 4.04 -3.92 -16.80
C ASP A 82 2.96 -3.12 -16.04
N ALA A 83 3.31 -1.95 -15.49
CA ALA A 83 2.42 -1.10 -14.71
C ALA A 83 1.73 -1.87 -13.57
N LEU A 84 2.40 -2.89 -13.02
CA LEU A 84 1.82 -3.82 -12.05
C LEU A 84 1.32 -3.17 -10.76
N PRO A 85 1.97 -2.10 -10.23
CA PRO A 85 1.50 -1.46 -9.00
C PRO A 85 0.28 -0.56 -9.16
N GLN A 86 -0.21 -0.32 -10.38
CA GLN A 86 -1.39 0.56 -10.54
C GLN A 86 -2.60 0.01 -9.77
N GLY A 87 -3.44 0.89 -9.28
CA GLY A 87 -4.62 0.51 -8.50
C GLY A 87 -4.29 -0.06 -7.13
N THR A 88 -3.06 0.12 -6.66
CA THR A 88 -2.61 -0.34 -5.35
C THR A 88 -1.95 0.79 -4.57
N LEU A 89 -2.03 0.73 -3.26
CA LEU A 89 -1.44 1.72 -2.36
C LEU A 89 -0.33 1.08 -1.53
N MET A 90 0.86 1.67 -1.56
CA MET A 90 1.98 1.20 -0.74
C MET A 90 1.66 1.39 0.74
N LEU A 91 1.71 0.30 1.51
CA LEU A 91 1.47 0.32 2.95
C LEU A 91 2.76 0.30 3.75
N ALA A 92 3.74 -0.47 3.30
CA ALA A 92 4.97 -0.67 4.06
C ALA A 92 6.10 -1.12 3.13
N GLU A 93 7.33 -0.85 3.57
CA GLU A 93 8.55 -1.33 2.92
C GLU A 93 9.17 -2.43 3.77
N HIS A 94 9.47 -3.55 3.14
CA HIS A 94 10.14 -4.69 3.80
C HIS A 94 11.66 -4.64 3.67
N GLY A 95 12.18 -3.66 2.93
CA GLY A 95 13.61 -3.53 2.60
C GLY A 95 13.95 -4.15 1.25
N CYS A 96 15.08 -3.74 0.68
CA CYS A 96 15.62 -4.27 -0.59
C CYS A 96 14.63 -4.19 -1.77
N GLY A 97 13.78 -3.16 -1.81
CA GLY A 97 12.82 -2.98 -2.90
C GLY A 97 11.58 -3.86 -2.80
N ILE A 98 11.35 -4.50 -1.67
CA ILE A 98 10.16 -5.30 -1.40
C ILE A 98 9.13 -4.42 -0.70
N PHE A 99 7.92 -4.33 -1.29
CA PHE A 99 6.85 -3.48 -0.77
C PHE A 99 5.57 -4.27 -0.51
N ILE A 100 4.84 -3.85 0.52
CA ILE A 100 3.51 -4.36 0.83
C ILE A 100 2.50 -3.36 0.30
N ARG A 101 1.51 -3.85 -0.47
CA ARG A 101 0.52 -3.02 -1.13
C ARG A 101 -0.91 -3.46 -0.83
N LEU A 102 -1.78 -2.48 -0.70
CA LEU A 102 -3.23 -2.67 -0.54
C LEU A 102 -3.88 -2.53 -1.91
N ILE A 103 -4.65 -3.53 -2.31
CA ILE A 103 -5.35 -3.51 -3.60
C ILE A 103 -6.61 -2.64 -3.47
N LEU A 104 -6.72 -1.62 -4.31
CA LEU A 104 -7.82 -0.66 -4.25
C LEU A 104 -8.92 -0.90 -5.27
N ASN A 105 -8.58 -1.47 -6.43
CA ASN A 105 -9.53 -1.66 -7.53
C ASN A 105 -9.37 -3.03 -8.17
N GLY A 106 -10.47 -3.59 -8.66
CA GLY A 106 -10.50 -4.86 -9.34
C GLY A 106 -11.01 -5.99 -8.47
N PRO A 107 -10.95 -7.25 -8.96
CA PRO A 107 -11.50 -8.41 -8.24
C PRO A 107 -10.83 -8.71 -6.90
N ARG A 108 -9.61 -8.23 -6.71
CA ARG A 108 -8.82 -8.47 -5.49
C ARG A 108 -8.87 -7.30 -4.49
N THR A 109 -9.78 -6.37 -4.68
CA THR A 109 -9.91 -5.19 -3.81
C THR A 109 -9.96 -5.58 -2.33
N GLY A 110 -9.14 -4.90 -1.51
CA GLY A 110 -9.04 -5.14 -0.08
C GLY A 110 -7.95 -6.12 0.34
N GLU A 111 -7.44 -6.91 -0.59
CA GLU A 111 -6.35 -7.86 -0.29
C GLU A 111 -5.03 -7.13 -0.10
N ILE A 112 -4.14 -7.76 0.65
CA ILE A 112 -2.77 -7.29 0.87
C ILE A 112 -1.83 -8.17 0.04
N TRP A 113 -1.04 -7.54 -0.81
CA TRP A 113 -0.08 -8.22 -1.68
C TRP A 113 1.33 -7.72 -1.42
N GLN A 114 2.32 -8.58 -1.69
CA GLN A 114 3.74 -8.22 -1.62
C GLN A 114 4.34 -8.22 -3.01
N ILE A 115 5.04 -7.14 -3.36
CA ILE A 115 5.81 -7.07 -4.59
C ILE A 115 7.30 -7.20 -4.27
N ASP A 116 7.92 -8.22 -4.87
CA ASP A 116 9.36 -8.51 -4.79
C ASP A 116 9.86 -8.74 -6.21
N PRO A 117 10.35 -7.69 -6.89
CA PRO A 117 10.69 -7.78 -8.31
C PRO A 117 11.79 -8.79 -8.65
N ASP A 118 12.71 -9.04 -7.72
CA ASP A 118 13.89 -9.85 -8.01
C ASP A 118 13.69 -11.34 -7.77
N TRP A 119 12.79 -11.73 -6.84
CA TRP A 119 12.69 -13.11 -6.39
C TRP A 119 11.26 -13.64 -6.31
N GLY A 120 10.42 -12.97 -5.53
CA GLY A 120 9.11 -13.48 -5.16
C GLY A 120 7.96 -13.08 -6.08
N GLY A 121 8.17 -12.07 -6.93
CA GLY A 121 7.11 -11.56 -7.81
C GLY A 121 6.07 -10.72 -7.07
N PHE A 122 4.83 -10.79 -7.54
CA PHE A 122 3.72 -10.06 -6.96
C PHE A 122 2.66 -11.07 -6.51
N VAL A 123 2.55 -11.28 -5.20
CA VAL A 123 1.74 -12.35 -4.64
C VAL A 123 0.93 -11.89 -3.43
N PRO A 124 -0.26 -12.46 -3.20
CA PRO A 124 -1.05 -12.12 -2.02
C PRO A 124 -0.38 -12.65 -0.75
N VAL A 125 -0.45 -11.86 0.33
CA VAL A 125 0.09 -12.24 1.64
C VAL A 125 -0.97 -12.25 2.73
N SER A 126 -2.09 -11.56 2.54
CA SER A 126 -3.21 -11.57 3.49
C SER A 126 -4.52 -11.25 2.77
N PRO A 127 -5.65 -11.81 3.24
CA PRO A 127 -6.95 -11.56 2.61
C PRO A 127 -7.47 -10.14 2.82
N ASP A 128 -7.02 -9.44 3.86
CA ASP A 128 -7.47 -8.09 4.16
C ASP A 128 -6.52 -7.37 5.11
N PHE A 129 -6.69 -6.06 5.23
CA PHE A 129 -5.83 -5.20 6.06
C PHE A 129 -5.90 -5.58 7.54
N ARG A 130 -7.10 -5.84 8.05
CA ARG A 130 -7.29 -6.16 9.46
C ARG A 130 -6.55 -7.43 9.86
N THR A 131 -6.69 -8.48 9.06
CA THR A 131 -6.00 -9.75 9.30
C THR A 131 -4.49 -9.57 9.27
N TRP A 132 -3.99 -8.86 8.27
CA TRP A 132 -2.56 -8.59 8.13
C TRP A 132 -2.00 -7.83 9.32
N TYR A 133 -2.69 -6.79 9.77
CA TYR A 133 -2.24 -5.95 10.87
C TYR A 133 -2.35 -6.67 12.22
N THR A 134 -3.43 -7.40 12.46
CA THR A 134 -3.61 -8.15 13.70
C THR A 134 -2.66 -9.32 13.81
N ASP A 135 -2.33 -10.00 12.73
CA ASP A 135 -1.32 -11.05 12.72
C ASP A 135 0.04 -10.50 13.18
N TRP A 136 0.39 -9.31 12.74
CA TRP A 136 1.61 -8.64 13.22
C TRP A 136 1.54 -8.30 14.71
N LEU A 137 0.41 -7.77 15.20
CA LEU A 137 0.24 -7.43 16.60
C LEU A 137 0.37 -8.65 17.52
N GLU A 138 -0.06 -9.80 17.04
CA GLU A 138 -0.03 -11.07 17.78
C GLU A 138 1.29 -11.83 17.61
N SER A 139 2.16 -11.37 16.72
CA SER A 139 3.49 -11.97 16.52
C SER A 139 4.38 -11.70 17.72
N PRO A 140 5.16 -12.71 18.17
CA PRO A 140 6.12 -12.50 19.25
C PRO A 140 7.30 -11.62 18.81
#